data_a990872a4d4a145145cb2627a399ff52
#
_entry.id   a990872a4d4a145145cb2627a399ff52
#
_cell.length_a   1.000
_cell.length_b   1.000
_cell.length_c   1.000
_cell.angle_alpha   90.00
_cell.angle_beta   90.00
_cell.angle_gamma   90.00
#
_symmetry.space_group_name_H-M   'P 1'
#
loop_
_entity.id
_entity.type
_entity.pdbx_description
1 polymer ?
#
loop_
_entity_poly.entity_id
_entity_poly.type
_entity_poly.pdbx_seq_one_letter_code
_entity_poly.pdbx_strand_id
1 'polypeptide(L)'
;MTLTEAQQLIAQGEGPRIEFKLKAKHPDRIIREIVAFSNSKGGHLFIGVDDDGSIIGLKDAEEVHYVMEKAMQELCRPQIEYEFQVIPIDGKRAIVHYQFESGKKKPYFAFLKPFHKRGRSFVRLEDRSIQASRELRQILKFSIKETTTPFEYGENEKILLNYLGNHEEITVNTF
;
A
#
# COMPACT_ATOMS: atom_id res chain seq x y z
N MET A 1 -1.33 -7.48 -18.48
CA MET A 1 -2.66 -7.91 -17.94
C MET A 1 -3.72 -7.66 -18.99
N THR A 2 -4.55 -8.62 -19.30
CA THR A 2 -5.71 -8.50 -20.19
C THR A 2 -6.93 -8.00 -19.41
N LEU A 3 -8.00 -7.58 -20.10
CA LEU A 3 -9.26 -7.19 -19.45
C LEU A 3 -9.86 -8.35 -18.62
N THR A 4 -9.78 -9.58 -19.15
CA THR A 4 -10.29 -10.76 -18.44
C THR A 4 -9.52 -11.04 -17.15
N GLU A 5 -8.20 -10.92 -17.16
CA GLU A 5 -7.37 -11.04 -15.95
C GLU A 5 -7.68 -9.93 -14.93
N ALA A 6 -7.89 -8.71 -15.41
CA ALA A 6 -8.30 -7.60 -14.55
C ALA A 6 -9.66 -7.86 -13.90
N GLN A 7 -10.65 -8.34 -14.68
CA GLN A 7 -11.97 -8.71 -14.16
C GLN A 7 -11.90 -9.81 -13.08
N GLN A 8 -11.02 -10.80 -13.25
CA GLN A 8 -10.81 -11.85 -12.24
C GLN A 8 -10.22 -11.31 -10.92
N LEU A 9 -9.31 -10.33 -11.00
CA LEU A 9 -8.78 -9.67 -9.80
C LEU A 9 -9.82 -8.78 -9.14
N ILE A 10 -10.54 -7.98 -9.93
CA ILE A 10 -11.60 -7.08 -9.45
C ILE A 10 -12.73 -7.87 -8.78
N ALA A 11 -13.06 -9.05 -9.28
CA ALA A 11 -14.09 -9.92 -8.70
C ALA A 11 -13.74 -10.42 -7.27
N GLN A 12 -12.48 -10.32 -6.82
CA GLN A 12 -12.08 -10.62 -5.45
C GLN A 12 -12.48 -9.53 -4.45
N GLY A 13 -12.85 -8.33 -4.95
CA GLY A 13 -13.17 -7.17 -4.11
C GLY A 13 -11.94 -6.46 -3.55
N GLU A 14 -12.18 -5.32 -2.91
CA GLU A 14 -11.15 -4.60 -2.15
C GLU A 14 -10.64 -5.43 -0.97
N GLY A 15 -9.36 -5.27 -0.64
CA GLY A 15 -8.76 -6.08 0.41
C GLY A 15 -7.30 -5.71 0.68
N PRO A 16 -6.53 -6.58 1.33
CA PRO A 16 -5.16 -6.26 1.73
C PRO A 16 -4.21 -6.01 0.55
N ARG A 17 -4.57 -6.43 -0.66
CA ARG A 17 -3.77 -6.30 -1.88
C ARG A 17 -4.50 -5.71 -3.08
N ILE A 18 -5.75 -5.29 -2.93
CA ILE A 18 -6.55 -4.74 -4.03
C ILE A 18 -7.25 -3.48 -3.54
N GLU A 19 -7.22 -2.43 -4.35
CA GLU A 19 -7.90 -1.15 -4.10
C GLU A 19 -8.52 -0.65 -5.39
N PHE A 20 -9.74 -0.10 -5.30
CA PHE A 20 -10.47 0.51 -6.41
C PHE A 20 -10.59 2.02 -6.22
N LYS A 21 -10.57 2.73 -7.33
CA LYS A 21 -10.90 4.14 -7.37
C LYS A 21 -11.64 4.46 -8.65
N LEU A 22 -12.81 5.06 -8.52
CA LEU A 22 -13.57 5.47 -9.69
C LEU A 22 -12.84 6.56 -10.50
N LYS A 23 -12.14 7.49 -9.83
CA LYS A 23 -11.42 8.62 -10.42
C LYS A 23 -10.22 9.03 -9.56
N ALA A 24 -9.22 9.66 -10.16
CA ALA A 24 -8.05 10.24 -9.46
C ALA A 24 -8.26 11.71 -9.03
N LYS A 25 -9.46 12.07 -8.51
CA LYS A 25 -9.75 13.45 -8.10
C LYS A 25 -8.88 13.98 -6.95
N HIS A 26 -8.45 13.10 -6.06
CA HIS A 26 -7.63 13.42 -4.88
C HIS A 26 -6.40 12.51 -4.85
N PRO A 27 -5.39 12.78 -5.69
CA PRO A 27 -4.20 11.95 -5.78
C PRO A 27 -3.48 11.78 -4.44
N ASP A 28 -3.46 12.83 -3.60
CA ASP A 28 -2.89 12.80 -2.25
C ASP A 28 -3.50 11.72 -1.34
N ARG A 29 -4.78 11.42 -1.51
CA ARG A 29 -5.44 10.32 -0.79
C ARG A 29 -5.02 8.97 -1.35
N ILE A 30 -4.96 8.84 -2.66
CA ILE A 30 -4.54 7.60 -3.34
C ILE A 30 -3.08 7.26 -3.00
N ILE A 31 -2.22 8.28 -2.83
CA ILE A 31 -0.83 8.09 -2.39
C ILE A 31 -0.73 7.37 -1.04
N ARG A 32 -1.72 7.49 -0.15
CA ARG A 32 -1.73 6.75 1.12
C ARG A 32 -1.87 5.25 0.90
N GLU A 33 -2.75 4.85 -0.03
CA GLU A 33 -2.96 3.45 -0.41
C GLU A 33 -1.69 2.87 -1.05
N ILE A 34 -1.07 3.62 -1.97
CA ILE A 34 0.18 3.23 -2.64
C ILE A 34 1.32 3.03 -1.62
N VAL A 35 1.48 3.98 -0.70
CA VAL A 35 2.47 3.88 0.39
C VAL A 35 2.17 2.68 1.30
N ALA A 36 0.89 2.43 1.60
CA ALA A 36 0.49 1.29 2.42
C ALA A 36 0.79 -0.05 1.73
N PHE A 37 0.55 -0.19 0.42
CA PHE A 37 0.95 -1.35 -0.36
C PHE A 37 2.46 -1.58 -0.31
N SER A 38 3.26 -0.54 -0.58
CA SER A 38 4.72 -0.64 -0.58
C SER A 38 5.31 -0.98 0.79
N ASN A 39 4.69 -0.53 1.87
CA ASN A 39 5.07 -0.89 3.24
C ASN A 39 4.59 -2.27 3.66
N SER A 40 3.61 -2.84 2.97
CA SER A 40 3.03 -4.15 3.27
C SER A 40 3.52 -5.23 2.29
N LYS A 41 2.63 -5.98 1.68
CA LYS A 41 2.92 -7.10 0.78
C LYS A 41 2.81 -6.74 -0.71
N GLY A 42 2.77 -5.44 -1.04
CA GLY A 42 2.43 -4.98 -2.37
C GLY A 42 0.93 -5.04 -2.63
N GLY A 43 0.51 -4.79 -3.87
CA GLY A 43 -0.89 -4.85 -4.25
C GLY A 43 -1.19 -4.22 -5.60
N HIS A 44 -2.48 -4.17 -5.93
CA HIS A 44 -3.02 -3.68 -7.18
C HIS A 44 -3.97 -2.52 -6.93
N LEU A 45 -3.79 -1.43 -7.65
CA LEU A 45 -4.70 -0.29 -7.66
C LEU A 45 -5.35 -0.22 -9.04
N PHE A 46 -6.67 -0.23 -9.09
CA PHE A 46 -7.45 -0.03 -10.30
C PHE A 46 -8.15 1.33 -10.25
N ILE A 47 -7.96 2.16 -11.28
CA ILE A 47 -8.66 3.45 -11.43
C ILE A 47 -9.60 3.35 -12.63
N GLY A 48 -10.85 3.74 -12.44
CA GLY A 48 -11.96 3.53 -13.35
C GLY A 48 -12.89 2.39 -12.90
N VAL A 49 -12.71 1.91 -11.67
CA VAL A 49 -13.54 0.88 -11.02
C VAL A 49 -14.21 1.50 -9.80
N ASP A 50 -15.49 1.22 -9.60
CA ASP A 50 -16.26 1.68 -8.45
C ASP A 50 -16.03 0.75 -7.25
N ASP A 51 -16.36 1.19 -6.03
CA ASP A 51 -16.13 0.45 -4.78
C ASP A 51 -16.87 -0.91 -4.75
N ASP A 52 -17.95 -1.08 -5.53
CA ASP A 52 -18.67 -2.34 -5.70
C ASP A 52 -18.03 -3.32 -6.72
N GLY A 53 -16.90 -2.93 -7.34
CA GLY A 53 -16.23 -3.69 -8.37
C GLY A 53 -16.77 -3.45 -9.79
N SER A 54 -17.74 -2.55 -9.98
CA SER A 54 -18.26 -2.19 -11.29
C SER A 54 -17.21 -1.46 -12.12
N ILE A 55 -16.91 -1.97 -13.31
CA ILE A 55 -15.93 -1.38 -14.23
C ILE A 55 -16.63 -0.28 -15.05
N ILE A 56 -16.44 0.98 -14.66
CA ILE A 56 -17.03 2.15 -15.34
C ILE A 56 -16.11 2.66 -16.45
N GLY A 57 -14.79 2.61 -16.22
CA GLY A 57 -13.76 3.10 -17.12
C GLY A 57 -13.60 4.62 -17.14
N LEU A 58 -12.47 5.03 -17.64
CA LEU A 58 -12.02 6.42 -17.81
C LEU A 58 -12.05 6.78 -19.28
N LYS A 59 -12.42 8.00 -19.60
CA LYS A 59 -12.37 8.53 -20.99
C LYS A 59 -10.93 8.93 -21.35
N ASP A 60 -10.18 9.41 -20.38
CA ASP A 60 -8.80 9.88 -20.54
C ASP A 60 -7.90 9.18 -19.52
N ALA A 61 -7.52 7.95 -19.83
CA ALA A 61 -6.69 7.11 -18.97
C ALA A 61 -5.24 7.63 -18.89
N GLU A 62 -4.73 8.23 -19.97
CA GLU A 62 -3.39 8.78 -20.03
C GLU A 62 -3.25 10.03 -19.15
N GLU A 63 -4.25 10.91 -19.13
CA GLU A 63 -4.28 12.07 -18.22
C GLU A 63 -4.28 11.60 -16.75
N VAL A 64 -5.08 10.58 -16.44
CA VAL A 64 -5.11 10.00 -15.08
C VAL A 64 -3.75 9.42 -14.71
N HIS A 65 -3.09 8.72 -15.63
CA HIS A 65 -1.74 8.20 -15.39
C HIS A 65 -0.74 9.35 -15.13
N TYR A 66 -0.74 10.38 -15.97
CA TYR A 66 0.14 11.54 -15.79
C TYR A 66 -0.03 12.20 -14.41
N VAL A 67 -1.28 12.41 -13.99
CA VAL A 67 -1.60 13.00 -12.67
C VAL A 67 -1.09 12.12 -11.53
N MET A 68 -1.28 10.80 -11.62
CA MET A 68 -0.84 9.86 -10.60
C MET A 68 0.68 9.71 -10.56
N GLU A 69 1.34 9.66 -11.73
CA GLU A 69 2.81 9.61 -11.81
C GLU A 69 3.43 10.84 -11.13
N LYS A 70 2.95 12.04 -11.48
CA LYS A 70 3.38 13.28 -10.84
C LYS A 70 3.16 13.25 -9.33
N ALA A 71 2.00 12.81 -8.87
CA ALA A 71 1.71 12.68 -7.44
C ALA A 71 2.65 11.70 -6.74
N MET A 72 2.95 10.55 -7.33
CA MET A 72 3.92 9.58 -6.79
C MET A 72 5.32 10.18 -6.70
N GLN A 73 5.77 10.88 -7.75
CA GLN A 73 7.08 11.55 -7.76
C GLN A 73 7.19 12.65 -6.71
N GLU A 74 6.15 13.44 -6.52
CA GLU A 74 6.17 14.59 -5.60
C GLU A 74 5.88 14.21 -4.14
N LEU A 75 5.02 13.22 -3.91
CA LEU A 75 4.44 12.95 -2.59
C LEU A 75 4.92 11.64 -1.94
N CYS A 76 5.68 10.78 -2.62
CA CYS A 76 6.23 9.56 -2.04
C CYS A 76 7.72 9.69 -1.75
N ARG A 77 8.14 9.24 -0.58
CA ARG A 77 9.56 9.12 -0.19
C ARG A 77 9.78 7.85 0.64
N PRO A 78 10.76 7.00 0.33
CA PRO A 78 11.54 6.97 -0.93
C PRO A 78 10.64 6.85 -2.17
N GLN A 79 11.22 6.96 -3.38
CA GLN A 79 10.46 6.71 -4.62
C GLN A 79 9.99 5.25 -4.65
N ILE A 80 8.75 5.05 -5.10
CA ILE A 80 8.11 3.75 -5.18
C ILE A 80 8.23 3.23 -6.62
N GLU A 81 8.70 2.00 -6.76
CA GLU A 81 8.73 1.28 -8.03
C GLU A 81 7.35 0.66 -8.28
N TYR A 82 6.87 0.73 -9.51
CA TYR A 82 5.58 0.20 -9.91
C TYR A 82 5.58 -0.20 -11.38
N GLU A 83 4.69 -1.10 -11.72
CA GLU A 83 4.29 -1.37 -13.10
C GLU A 83 2.91 -0.75 -13.33
N PHE A 84 2.66 -0.25 -14.55
CA PHE A 84 1.34 0.25 -14.89
C PHE A 84 0.89 -0.22 -16.28
N GLN A 85 -0.41 -0.29 -16.47
CA GLN A 85 -1.03 -0.60 -17.76
C GLN A 85 -2.35 0.16 -17.91
N VAL A 86 -2.60 0.63 -19.13
CA VAL A 86 -3.92 1.06 -19.57
C VAL A 86 -4.61 -0.13 -20.21
N ILE A 87 -5.75 -0.56 -19.69
CA ILE A 87 -6.50 -1.74 -20.11
C ILE A 87 -7.78 -1.25 -20.79
N PRO A 88 -7.91 -1.36 -22.12
CA PRO A 88 -9.11 -0.96 -22.85
C PRO A 88 -10.32 -1.81 -22.42
N ILE A 89 -11.46 -1.14 -22.21
CA ILE A 89 -12.76 -1.79 -22.02
C ILE A 89 -13.52 -1.82 -23.34
N ASP A 90 -13.54 -0.68 -24.01
CA ASP A 90 -14.16 -0.47 -25.31
C ASP A 90 -13.36 0.57 -26.10
N GLY A 91 -13.82 0.97 -27.31
CA GLY A 91 -13.13 1.97 -28.13
C GLY A 91 -13.08 3.40 -27.54
N LYS A 92 -13.65 3.66 -26.37
CA LYS A 92 -13.77 4.99 -25.76
C LYS A 92 -13.32 5.04 -24.29
N ARG A 93 -13.24 3.91 -23.62
CA ARG A 93 -12.92 3.83 -22.18
C ARG A 93 -11.90 2.78 -21.87
N ALA A 94 -11.11 3.05 -20.87
CA ALA A 94 -10.10 2.13 -20.32
C ALA A 94 -10.06 2.24 -18.80
N ILE A 95 -9.50 1.24 -18.14
CA ILE A 95 -9.07 1.34 -16.73
C ILE A 95 -7.56 1.49 -16.66
N VAL A 96 -7.08 2.16 -15.64
CA VAL A 96 -5.65 2.22 -15.32
C VAL A 96 -5.38 1.26 -14.18
N HIS A 97 -4.42 0.38 -14.39
CA HIS A 97 -3.97 -0.58 -13.39
C HIS A 97 -2.52 -0.27 -12.99
N TYR A 98 -2.28 -0.22 -11.69
CA TYR A 98 -0.95 -0.17 -11.09
C TYR A 98 -0.70 -1.42 -10.27
N GLN A 99 0.50 -1.97 -10.40
CA GLN A 99 1.00 -3.05 -9.57
C GLN A 99 2.20 -2.57 -8.77
N PHE A 100 2.15 -2.79 -7.48
CA PHE A 100 3.19 -2.45 -6.52
C PHE A 100 3.74 -3.72 -5.88
N GLU A 101 5.05 -3.83 -5.82
CA GLU A 101 5.71 -4.85 -5.02
C GLU A 101 5.89 -4.39 -3.56
N SER A 102 6.16 -5.34 -2.68
CA SER A 102 6.62 -5.03 -1.33
C SER A 102 7.95 -4.26 -1.40
N GLY A 103 7.95 -3.01 -0.95
CA GLY A 103 9.08 -2.12 -1.16
C GLY A 103 10.35 -2.54 -0.41
N LYS A 104 11.50 -2.32 -1.04
CA LYS A 104 12.85 -2.69 -0.51
C LYS A 104 13.48 -1.60 0.38
N LYS A 105 12.86 -0.42 0.51
CA LYS A 105 13.41 0.73 1.26
C LYS A 105 12.45 1.23 2.33
N LYS A 106 11.78 0.29 3.02
CA LYS A 106 10.81 0.63 4.09
C LYS A 106 11.47 1.37 5.24
N PRO A 107 10.74 2.26 5.93
CA PRO A 107 9.36 2.65 5.65
C PRO A 107 9.25 3.71 4.54
N TYR A 108 8.25 3.60 3.71
CA TYR A 108 7.82 4.62 2.75
C TYR A 108 6.87 5.60 3.41
N PHE A 109 6.86 6.85 2.92
CA PHE A 109 6.08 7.95 3.48
C PHE A 109 5.28 8.66 2.40
N ALA A 110 4.05 9.01 2.72
CA ALA A 110 3.21 9.92 1.96
C ALA A 110 3.33 11.34 2.52
N PHE A 111 3.57 12.31 1.65
CA PHE A 111 3.59 13.73 1.97
C PHE A 111 2.30 14.36 1.45
N LEU A 112 1.55 15.08 2.30
CA LEU A 112 0.29 15.71 1.90
C LEU A 112 0.50 16.88 0.91
N LYS A 113 1.69 17.44 0.88
CA LYS A 113 2.13 18.50 -0.04
C LYS A 113 3.62 18.32 -0.31
N PRO A 114 4.12 18.73 -1.50
CA PRO A 114 5.54 18.56 -1.87
C PRO A 114 6.53 19.20 -0.89
N PHE A 115 6.12 20.28 -0.20
CA PHE A 115 6.96 21.04 0.71
C PHE A 115 6.85 20.63 2.18
N HIS A 116 6.04 19.61 2.51
CA HIS A 116 5.92 19.16 3.89
C HIS A 116 7.24 18.52 4.35
N LYS A 117 7.73 18.96 5.52
CA LYS A 117 8.96 18.42 6.12
C LYS A 117 8.78 17.01 6.72
N ARG A 118 7.54 16.60 6.97
CA ARG A 118 7.22 15.31 7.60
C ARG A 118 6.16 14.57 6.78
N GLY A 119 6.51 13.38 6.31
CA GLY A 119 5.58 12.44 5.71
C GLY A 119 4.91 11.56 6.76
N ARG A 120 3.82 10.93 6.38
CA ARG A 120 3.11 9.91 7.15
C ARG A 120 3.29 8.55 6.49
N SER A 121 3.64 7.54 7.28
CA SER A 121 3.74 6.16 6.81
C SER A 121 2.42 5.44 7.03
N PHE A 122 2.03 4.58 6.11
CA PHE A 122 0.80 3.79 6.16
C PHE A 122 1.11 2.33 5.88
N VAL A 123 0.30 1.43 6.41
CA VAL A 123 0.31 -0.02 6.13
C VAL A 123 -1.10 -0.51 5.85
N ARG A 124 -1.24 -1.61 5.12
CA ARG A 124 -2.53 -2.26 4.86
C ARG A 124 -2.90 -3.15 6.04
N LEU A 125 -4.12 -3.00 6.50
CA LEU A 125 -4.78 -3.88 7.44
C LEU A 125 -6.16 -4.19 6.84
N GLU A 126 -6.33 -5.41 6.36
CA GLU A 126 -7.48 -5.80 5.56
C GLU A 126 -7.67 -4.88 4.35
N ASP A 127 -8.82 -4.24 4.20
CA ASP A 127 -9.19 -3.28 3.15
C ASP A 127 -8.80 -1.83 3.47
N ARG A 128 -8.17 -1.56 4.62
CA ARG A 128 -7.87 -0.20 5.09
C ARG A 128 -6.39 0.13 5.12
N SER A 129 -6.06 1.38 4.82
CA SER A 129 -4.72 1.94 5.01
C SER A 129 -4.66 2.71 6.33
N ILE A 130 -4.01 2.13 7.32
CA ILE A 130 -3.84 2.72 8.65
C ILE A 130 -2.48 3.41 8.79
N GLN A 131 -2.43 4.52 9.53
CA GLN A 131 -1.18 5.21 9.79
C GLN A 131 -0.29 4.38 10.72
N ALA A 132 0.95 4.12 10.29
CA ALA A 132 1.92 3.37 11.06
C ALA A 132 2.38 4.15 12.30
N SER A 133 2.32 3.52 13.47
CA SER A 133 2.87 4.03 14.71
C SER A 133 4.40 4.21 14.62
N ARG A 134 5.01 4.80 15.64
CA ARG A 134 6.48 4.92 15.72
C ARG A 134 7.14 3.55 15.75
N GLU A 135 6.59 2.64 16.54
CA GLU A 135 7.07 1.27 16.76
C GLU A 135 6.96 0.46 15.46
N LEU A 136 5.80 0.53 14.79
CA LEU A 136 5.61 -0.16 13.50
C LEU A 136 6.58 0.34 12.43
N ARG A 137 6.88 1.65 12.39
CA ARG A 137 7.92 2.18 11.48
C ARG A 137 9.31 1.66 11.79
N GLN A 138 9.65 1.42 13.07
CA GLN A 138 10.91 0.76 13.44
C GLN A 138 10.93 -0.69 12.96
N ILE A 139 9.85 -1.44 13.17
CA ILE A 139 9.72 -2.82 12.65
C ILE A 139 9.91 -2.85 11.13
N LEU A 140 9.24 -1.97 10.38
CA LEU A 140 9.40 -1.85 8.93
C LEU A 140 10.85 -1.56 8.51
N LYS A 141 11.56 -0.73 9.27
CA LYS A 141 12.97 -0.40 9.01
C LYS A 141 13.89 -1.61 9.24
N PHE A 142 13.60 -2.41 10.25
CA PHE A 142 14.40 -3.60 10.57
C PHE A 142 14.06 -4.80 9.69
N SER A 143 12.82 -4.93 9.21
CA SER A 143 12.40 -6.05 8.35
C SER A 143 13.15 -6.16 7.01
N ILE A 144 13.88 -5.10 6.60
CA ILE A 144 14.70 -5.07 5.38
C ILE A 144 16.14 -5.45 5.64
N LYS A 145 16.60 -5.29 6.87
CA LYS A 145 17.93 -5.74 7.24
C LYS A 145 17.83 -7.25 7.48
N GLU A 146 18.45 -8.05 6.62
CA GLU A 146 18.88 -9.39 6.97
C GLU A 146 19.91 -9.26 8.11
N THR A 147 19.44 -8.93 9.29
CA THR A 147 20.28 -8.93 10.47
C THR A 147 20.36 -10.38 10.94
N THR A 148 21.44 -11.05 10.59
CA THR A 148 22.01 -12.14 11.36
C THR A 148 22.50 -11.60 12.71
N THR A 149 21.68 -10.84 13.42
CA THR A 149 21.93 -10.53 14.82
C THR A 149 21.62 -11.81 15.57
N PRO A 150 22.58 -12.42 16.27
CA PRO A 150 22.27 -13.57 17.13
C PRO A 150 21.15 -13.13 18.07
N PHE A 151 20.07 -13.89 18.08
CA PHE A 151 18.96 -13.65 18.99
C PHE A 151 19.44 -14.04 20.40
N GLU A 152 19.69 -13.06 21.23
CA GLU A 152 20.00 -13.30 22.64
C GLU A 152 18.68 -13.50 23.40
N TYR A 153 18.52 -14.68 23.96
CA TYR A 153 17.36 -15.08 24.74
C TYR A 153 17.52 -14.61 26.17
N GLY A 154 17.19 -13.36 26.45
CA GLY A 154 17.28 -12.74 27.78
C GLY A 154 16.04 -13.01 28.66
N GLU A 155 16.01 -12.40 29.84
CA GLU A 155 14.89 -12.54 30.79
C GLU A 155 13.59 -11.92 30.25
N ASN A 156 13.65 -10.79 29.55
CA ASN A 156 12.49 -10.15 28.98
C ASN A 156 11.85 -11.00 27.88
N GLU A 157 12.66 -11.63 27.04
CA GLU A 157 12.20 -12.54 25.99
C GLU A 157 11.52 -13.78 26.61
N LYS A 158 12.06 -14.32 27.72
CA LYS A 158 11.43 -15.42 28.44
C LYS A 158 10.07 -15.03 29.01
N ILE A 159 9.97 -13.86 29.66
CA ILE A 159 8.72 -13.36 30.22
C ILE A 159 7.69 -13.19 29.11
N LEU A 160 8.07 -12.55 27.99
CA LEU A 160 7.20 -12.33 26.83
C LEU A 160 6.69 -13.65 26.24
N LEU A 161 7.58 -14.61 26.00
CA LEU A 161 7.20 -15.89 25.39
C LEU A 161 6.37 -16.75 26.33
N ASN A 162 6.65 -16.74 27.65
CA ASN A 162 5.80 -17.41 28.63
C ASN A 162 4.40 -16.80 28.71
N TYR A 163 4.29 -15.47 28.60
CA TYR A 163 3.00 -14.80 28.56
C TYR A 163 2.22 -15.18 27.29
N LEU A 164 2.85 -15.08 26.11
CA LEU A 164 2.25 -15.43 24.82
C LEU A 164 1.94 -16.92 24.67
N GLY A 165 2.59 -17.80 25.43
CA GLY A 165 2.24 -19.22 25.51
C GLY A 165 0.83 -19.49 26.10
N ASN A 166 0.29 -18.54 26.88
CA ASN A 166 -1.01 -18.63 27.53
C ASN A 166 -2.02 -17.56 27.07
N HIS A 167 -1.61 -16.61 26.21
CA HIS A 167 -2.42 -15.50 25.73
C HIS A 167 -2.15 -15.29 24.25
N GLU A 168 -3.19 -14.98 23.46
CA GLU A 168 -3.06 -14.79 22.01
C GLU A 168 -2.36 -13.45 21.65
N GLU A 169 -2.43 -12.46 22.54
CA GLU A 169 -1.85 -11.14 22.33
C GLU A 169 -1.31 -10.52 23.61
N ILE A 170 -0.44 -9.53 23.47
CA ILE A 170 0.09 -8.70 24.57
C ILE A 170 0.09 -7.23 24.13
N THR A 171 -0.26 -6.34 25.05
CA THR A 171 -0.19 -4.89 24.81
C THR A 171 1.04 -4.29 25.48
N VAL A 172 1.50 -3.11 25.02
CA VAL A 172 2.63 -2.39 25.63
C VAL A 172 2.37 -2.06 27.11
N ASN A 173 1.12 -1.89 27.52
CA ASN A 173 0.76 -1.61 28.90
C ASN A 173 0.72 -2.88 29.78
N THR A 174 0.67 -4.05 29.16
CA THR A 174 0.63 -5.34 29.86
C THR A 174 2.04 -5.92 30.05
N PHE A 175 2.98 -5.53 29.19
CA PHE A 175 4.39 -5.94 29.24
C PHE A 175 5.25 -4.93 30.03
#